data_6cdaf8f82081cf43490e7cd1fbab9430
#
_entry.id   6cdaf8f82081cf43490e7cd1fbab9430
#
_cell.length_a   1.000
_cell.length_b   1.000
_cell.length_c   1.000
_cell.angle_alpha   90.00
_cell.angle_beta   90.00
_cell.angle_gamma   90.00
#
_symmetry.space_group_name_H-M   'P 1'
#
loop_
_entity.id
_entity.type
_entity.pdbx_description
1 polymer ?
#
loop_
_entity_poly.entity_id
_entity_poly.type
_entity_poly.pdbx_seq_one_letter_code
_entity_poly.pdbx_strand_id
1 'polypeptide(L)'
;MKLDRIHHVAYRCRNAKETVEWYVKHLNMDFVLAIAEDQVPSTKVPDPYMHLFLDAGQGNVLAFFELPNAPAMGRDRTTPDWVQHIAFKVDSVQTLEETKARLEAAGIPVVGVTDHAIFKSIYFFDPNGHRLELVADVGTPDMYKALDEVKWQMLEEWNKTKRAPKHAAWLHDKEFKALD
;
A
#
# COMPACT_ATOMS: atom_id res chain seq x y z
N MET A 1 -9.23 25.28 -5.16
CA MET A 1 -9.15 24.08 -6.04
C MET A 1 -9.51 22.87 -5.21
N LYS A 2 -10.39 22.01 -5.68
CA LYS A 2 -10.72 20.72 -5.04
C LYS A 2 -10.08 19.61 -5.88
N LEU A 3 -9.34 18.72 -5.23
CA LEU A 3 -8.85 17.51 -5.89
C LEU A 3 -10.01 16.54 -6.09
N ASP A 4 -10.03 15.87 -7.24
CA ASP A 4 -11.06 14.86 -7.54
C ASP A 4 -10.68 13.51 -6.91
N ARG A 5 -9.56 12.94 -7.37
CA ARG A 5 -9.04 11.64 -6.91
C ARG A 5 -7.53 11.54 -7.15
N ILE A 6 -6.92 10.51 -6.60
CA ILE A 6 -5.56 10.13 -7.00
C ILE A 6 -5.62 9.58 -8.43
N HIS A 7 -4.89 10.19 -9.36
CA HIS A 7 -4.82 9.73 -10.75
C HIS A 7 -3.98 8.46 -10.86
N HIS A 8 -2.77 8.47 -10.30
CA HIS A 8 -1.90 7.31 -10.14
C HIS A 8 -0.87 7.57 -9.04
N VAL A 9 -0.31 6.49 -8.52
CA VAL A 9 0.86 6.51 -7.65
C VAL A 9 1.98 5.82 -8.39
N ALA A 10 3.17 6.44 -8.50
CA ALA A 10 4.27 5.90 -9.26
C ALA A 10 5.45 5.51 -8.36
N TYR A 11 5.99 4.32 -8.59
CA TYR A 11 7.19 3.80 -7.95
C TYR A 11 8.21 3.36 -8.99
N ARG A 12 9.41 3.07 -8.56
CA ARG A 12 10.42 2.45 -9.41
C ARG A 12 10.30 0.93 -9.36
N CYS A 13 10.54 0.24 -10.47
CA CYS A 13 10.71 -1.21 -10.52
C CYS A 13 12.09 -1.58 -11.07
N ARG A 14 12.50 -2.82 -10.79
CA ARG A 14 13.78 -3.39 -11.29
C ARG A 14 13.64 -3.90 -12.71
N ASN A 15 12.51 -4.51 -13.03
CA ASN A 15 12.18 -5.10 -14.31
C ASN A 15 10.69 -4.91 -14.56
N ALA A 16 10.35 -4.21 -15.64
CA ALA A 16 8.97 -3.87 -15.99
C ALA A 16 8.13 -5.12 -16.28
N LYS A 17 8.67 -6.07 -17.06
CA LYS A 17 7.95 -7.28 -17.43
C LYS A 17 7.65 -8.17 -16.21
N GLU A 18 8.65 -8.44 -15.39
CA GLU A 18 8.49 -9.22 -14.15
C GLU A 18 7.48 -8.57 -13.22
N THR A 19 7.53 -7.25 -13.08
CA THR A 19 6.60 -6.47 -12.25
C THR A 19 5.16 -6.63 -12.74
N VAL A 20 4.90 -6.42 -14.03
CA VAL A 20 3.56 -6.58 -14.61
C VAL A 20 3.05 -8.01 -14.41
N GLU A 21 3.85 -9.02 -14.78
CA GLU A 21 3.45 -10.42 -14.66
C GLU A 21 3.13 -10.82 -13.22
N TRP A 22 3.88 -10.30 -12.25
CA TRP A 22 3.66 -10.55 -10.84
C TRP A 22 2.34 -9.94 -10.34
N TYR A 23 2.07 -8.67 -10.62
CA TYR A 23 0.85 -7.99 -10.18
C TYR A 23 -0.40 -8.55 -10.86
N VAL A 24 -0.33 -8.87 -12.14
CA VAL A 24 -1.44 -9.54 -12.87
C VAL A 24 -1.70 -10.92 -12.26
N LYS A 25 -0.66 -11.73 -12.04
CA LYS A 25 -0.79 -13.10 -11.52
C LYS A 25 -1.27 -13.16 -10.08
N HIS A 26 -0.71 -12.32 -9.20
CA HIS A 26 -0.91 -12.45 -7.76
C HIS A 26 -1.97 -11.51 -7.18
N LEU A 27 -2.24 -10.39 -7.83
CA LEU A 27 -3.22 -9.41 -7.36
C LEU A 27 -4.37 -9.18 -8.36
N ASN A 28 -4.37 -9.92 -9.49
CA ASN A 28 -5.41 -9.82 -10.53
C ASN A 28 -5.61 -8.38 -11.02
N MET A 29 -4.51 -7.60 -11.10
CA MET A 29 -4.55 -6.26 -11.65
C MET A 29 -4.55 -6.29 -13.16
N ASP A 30 -5.23 -5.33 -13.78
CA ASP A 30 -5.22 -5.16 -15.23
C ASP A 30 -4.01 -4.33 -15.67
N PHE A 31 -3.21 -4.86 -16.61
CA PHE A 31 -2.18 -4.06 -17.27
C PHE A 31 -2.81 -3.15 -18.32
N VAL A 32 -2.95 -1.86 -17.98
CA VAL A 32 -3.77 -0.92 -18.76
C VAL A 32 -3.00 -0.33 -19.93
N LEU A 33 -1.78 0.16 -19.68
CA LEU A 33 -0.93 0.76 -20.72
C LEU A 33 0.53 0.84 -20.27
N ALA A 34 1.41 1.06 -21.24
CA ALA A 34 2.80 1.42 -21.01
C ALA A 34 3.22 2.56 -21.95
N ILE A 35 4.17 3.37 -21.46
CA ILE A 35 4.85 4.42 -22.23
C ILE A 35 6.34 4.15 -22.13
N ALA A 36 7.04 4.15 -23.27
CA ALA A 36 8.51 4.02 -23.29
C ALA A 36 9.08 5.11 -24.18
N GLU A 37 10.13 5.77 -23.68
CA GLU A 37 10.82 6.83 -24.41
C GLU A 37 12.33 6.77 -24.12
N ASP A 38 13.13 7.28 -25.05
CA ASP A 38 14.58 7.38 -24.90
C ASP A 38 15.05 8.70 -24.26
N GLN A 39 14.10 9.62 -24.04
CA GLN A 39 14.35 10.93 -23.44
C GLN A 39 13.29 11.25 -22.40
N VAL A 40 13.70 11.89 -21.30
CA VAL A 40 12.78 12.40 -20.29
C VAL A 40 11.98 13.60 -20.84
N PRO A 41 10.65 13.54 -20.95
CA PRO A 41 9.86 14.59 -21.60
C PRO A 41 10.02 15.98 -20.97
N SER A 42 10.15 16.05 -19.65
CA SER A 42 10.24 17.31 -18.89
C SER A 42 11.60 17.98 -18.97
N THR A 43 12.71 17.21 -19.06
CA THR A 43 14.09 17.71 -19.01
C THR A 43 14.82 17.62 -20.33
N LYS A 44 14.30 16.81 -21.28
CA LYS A 44 14.92 16.46 -22.57
C LYS A 44 16.28 15.75 -22.46
N VAL A 45 16.59 15.25 -21.28
CA VAL A 45 17.81 14.46 -21.04
C VAL A 45 17.63 13.08 -21.68
N PRO A 46 18.63 12.57 -22.44
CA PRO A 46 18.62 11.20 -22.93
C PRO A 46 18.76 10.22 -21.77
N ASP A 47 17.66 9.60 -21.40
CA ASP A 47 17.59 8.58 -20.35
C ASP A 47 16.37 7.68 -20.64
N PRO A 48 16.58 6.51 -21.25
CA PRO A 48 15.49 5.61 -21.61
C PRO A 48 14.75 5.11 -20.37
N TYR A 49 13.43 5.03 -20.48
CA TYR A 49 12.57 4.49 -19.42
C TYR A 49 11.38 3.74 -19.98
N MET A 50 10.85 2.83 -19.16
CA MET A 50 9.54 2.22 -19.34
C MET A 50 8.64 2.65 -18.19
N HIS A 51 7.50 3.27 -18.50
CA HIS A 51 6.47 3.64 -17.54
C HIS A 51 5.22 2.80 -17.79
N LEU A 52 4.86 1.96 -16.85
CA LEU A 52 3.73 1.03 -16.92
C LEU A 52 2.66 1.35 -15.89
N PHE A 53 1.41 1.01 -16.20
CA PHE A 53 0.23 1.34 -15.42
C PHE A 53 -0.62 0.10 -15.22
N LEU A 54 -0.94 -0.18 -13.96
CA LEU A 54 -1.73 -1.32 -13.51
C LEU A 54 -2.98 -0.82 -12.77
N ASP A 55 -4.17 -1.20 -13.21
CA ASP A 55 -5.42 -0.88 -12.51
C ASP A 55 -5.70 -1.94 -11.44
N ALA A 56 -5.76 -1.49 -10.21
CA ALA A 56 -6.15 -2.30 -9.04
C ALA A 56 -7.68 -2.40 -8.88
N GLY A 57 -8.43 -1.93 -9.86
CA GLY A 57 -9.88 -1.85 -9.85
C GLY A 57 -10.43 -0.43 -9.64
N GLN A 58 -11.54 -0.14 -10.30
CA GLN A 58 -12.26 1.14 -10.21
C GLN A 58 -11.41 2.38 -10.58
N GLY A 59 -10.39 2.22 -11.43
CA GLY A 59 -9.50 3.30 -11.83
C GLY A 59 -8.47 3.72 -10.77
N ASN A 60 -8.19 2.87 -9.79
CA ASN A 60 -7.10 3.06 -8.84
C ASN A 60 -5.80 2.54 -9.46
N VAL A 61 -5.00 3.43 -10.01
CA VAL A 61 -3.84 3.07 -10.83
C VAL A 61 -2.55 3.11 -10.02
N LEU A 62 -1.84 1.98 -10.01
CA LEU A 62 -0.47 1.85 -9.58
C LEU A 62 0.44 1.85 -10.80
N ALA A 63 1.44 2.72 -10.81
CA ALA A 63 2.36 2.87 -11.91
C ALA A 63 3.80 2.55 -11.49
N PHE A 64 4.63 2.13 -12.46
CA PHE A 64 6.05 1.87 -12.22
C PHE A 64 6.92 2.43 -13.32
N PHE A 65 8.13 2.82 -12.93
CA PHE A 65 9.20 3.17 -13.84
C PHE A 65 10.34 2.15 -13.77
N GLU A 66 10.70 1.55 -14.90
CA GLU A 66 12.00 0.93 -15.07
C GLU A 66 12.97 1.95 -15.67
N LEU A 67 14.14 2.08 -15.04
CA LEU A 67 15.21 3.02 -15.41
C LEU A 67 16.50 2.22 -15.64
N PRO A 68 16.79 1.76 -16.86
CA PRO A 68 17.89 0.83 -17.11
C PRO A 68 19.28 1.43 -16.85
N ASN A 69 19.43 2.74 -17.00
CA ASN A 69 20.71 3.45 -16.79
C ASN A 69 20.90 3.95 -15.34
N ALA A 70 19.87 3.85 -14.50
CA ALA A 70 19.96 4.31 -13.12
C ALA A 70 20.69 3.26 -12.25
N PRO A 71 21.35 3.69 -11.14
CA PRO A 71 21.92 2.77 -10.16
C PRO A 71 20.88 1.76 -9.67
N ALA A 72 21.35 0.59 -9.18
CA ALA A 72 20.47 -0.41 -8.60
C ALA A 72 19.54 0.23 -7.54
N MET A 73 18.30 -0.26 -7.47
CA MET A 73 17.34 0.22 -6.47
C MET A 73 17.88 -0.02 -5.06
N GLY A 74 17.95 1.06 -4.29
CA GLY A 74 18.21 1.01 -2.86
C GLY A 74 16.91 0.93 -2.06
N ARG A 75 17.04 0.53 -0.79
CA ARG A 75 15.96 0.62 0.19
C ARG A 75 16.28 1.78 1.13
N ASP A 76 15.27 2.53 1.53
CA ASP A 76 15.39 3.47 2.62
C ASP A 76 15.69 2.69 3.91
N ARG A 77 16.89 2.91 4.47
CA ARG A 77 17.36 2.23 5.69
C ARG A 77 17.04 3.00 6.97
N THR A 78 16.51 4.20 6.84
CA THR A 78 16.20 5.10 7.95
C THR A 78 14.74 5.05 8.37
N THR A 79 13.88 4.56 7.49
CA THR A 79 12.47 4.34 7.79
C THR A 79 12.21 2.85 8.09
N PRO A 80 11.54 2.53 9.21
CA PRO A 80 11.17 1.14 9.52
C PRO A 80 10.29 0.54 8.40
N ASP A 81 10.49 -0.74 8.14
CA ASP A 81 9.86 -1.48 7.03
C ASP A 81 8.33 -1.47 7.04
N TRP A 82 7.73 -1.30 8.22
CA TRP A 82 6.29 -1.29 8.40
C TRP A 82 5.62 0.06 8.06
N VAL A 83 6.39 1.14 7.83
CA VAL A 83 5.85 2.50 7.66
C VAL A 83 5.35 2.73 6.24
N GLN A 84 6.22 2.53 5.23
CA GLN A 84 5.90 2.85 3.84
C GLN A 84 5.29 1.63 3.14
N HIS A 85 4.00 1.71 2.80
CA HIS A 85 3.27 0.67 2.09
C HIS A 85 2.12 1.24 1.27
N ILE A 86 1.59 0.43 0.36
CA ILE A 86 0.34 0.70 -0.34
C ILE A 86 -0.69 -0.31 0.14
N ALA A 87 -1.84 0.19 0.59
CA ALA A 87 -2.97 -0.62 1.01
C ALA A 87 -4.04 -0.67 -0.10
N PHE A 88 -4.45 -1.89 -0.47
CA PHE A 88 -5.56 -2.14 -1.37
C PHE A 88 -6.72 -2.73 -0.59
N LYS A 89 -7.91 -2.16 -0.78
CA LYS A 89 -9.12 -2.68 -0.15
C LYS A 89 -9.61 -3.94 -0.84
N VAL A 90 -9.97 -4.95 -0.04
CA VAL A 90 -10.72 -6.13 -0.47
C VAL A 90 -12.10 -6.16 0.19
N ASP A 91 -12.98 -7.01 -0.31
CA ASP A 91 -14.39 -7.05 0.09
C ASP A 91 -14.63 -7.68 1.47
N SER A 92 -13.77 -8.60 1.91
CA SER A 92 -14.01 -9.37 3.14
C SER A 92 -12.72 -9.89 3.81
N VAL A 93 -12.85 -10.24 5.09
CA VAL A 93 -11.79 -10.95 5.83
C VAL A 93 -11.52 -12.33 5.24
N GLN A 94 -12.54 -13.00 4.72
CA GLN A 94 -12.37 -14.28 4.05
C GLN A 94 -11.46 -14.15 2.83
N THR A 95 -11.63 -13.09 2.02
CA THR A 95 -10.77 -12.78 0.88
C THR A 95 -9.30 -12.53 1.31
N LEU A 96 -9.08 -11.91 2.48
CA LEU A 96 -7.73 -11.78 3.05
C LEU A 96 -7.11 -13.14 3.35
N GLU A 97 -7.85 -14.04 4.03
CA GLU A 97 -7.38 -15.38 4.44
C GLU A 97 -7.09 -16.26 3.21
N GLU A 98 -7.98 -16.27 2.23
CA GLU A 98 -7.80 -17.00 0.97
C GLU A 98 -6.60 -16.49 0.17
N THR A 99 -6.43 -15.15 0.11
CA THR A 99 -5.30 -14.52 -0.58
C THR A 99 -3.99 -14.80 0.16
N LYS A 100 -3.99 -14.74 1.49
CA LYS A 100 -2.83 -15.13 2.30
C LYS A 100 -2.39 -16.56 1.97
N ALA A 101 -3.30 -17.51 2.05
CA ALA A 101 -2.99 -18.92 1.77
C ALA A 101 -2.44 -19.12 0.33
N ARG A 102 -3.00 -18.42 -0.65
CA ARG A 102 -2.56 -18.48 -2.05
C ARG A 102 -1.17 -17.86 -2.26
N LEU A 103 -0.86 -16.74 -1.62
CA LEU A 103 0.45 -16.10 -1.67
C LEU A 103 1.52 -16.97 -1.00
N GLU A 104 1.23 -17.51 0.19
CA GLU A 104 2.13 -18.42 0.91
C GLU A 104 2.40 -19.71 0.11
N ALA A 105 1.39 -20.29 -0.53
CA ALA A 105 1.55 -21.44 -1.43
C ALA A 105 2.40 -21.11 -2.66
N ALA A 106 2.45 -19.86 -3.09
CA ALA A 106 3.32 -19.36 -4.15
C ALA A 106 4.74 -18.98 -3.66
N GLY A 107 5.05 -19.22 -2.37
CA GLY A 107 6.35 -18.93 -1.77
C GLY A 107 6.55 -17.45 -1.39
N ILE A 108 5.48 -16.67 -1.34
CA ILE A 108 5.52 -15.25 -0.93
C ILE A 108 5.23 -15.18 0.57
N PRO A 109 6.17 -14.73 1.41
CA PRO A 109 5.94 -14.58 2.85
C PRO A 109 4.86 -13.53 3.14
N VAL A 110 3.90 -13.86 4.01
CA VAL A 110 2.80 -12.97 4.41
C VAL A 110 2.75 -12.81 5.92
N VAL A 111 2.65 -11.56 6.39
CA VAL A 111 2.41 -11.21 7.78
C VAL A 111 0.92 -10.91 8.00
N GLY A 112 0.37 -11.34 9.11
CA GLY A 112 -1.04 -11.14 9.48
C GLY A 112 -1.82 -12.47 9.43
N VAL A 113 -3.10 -12.50 9.65
CA VAL A 113 -4.07 -11.38 9.61
C VAL A 113 -3.89 -10.51 10.87
N THR A 114 -3.58 -9.23 10.70
CA THR A 114 -3.46 -8.27 11.81
C THR A 114 -4.79 -7.55 12.01
N ASP A 115 -5.25 -7.46 13.24
CA ASP A 115 -6.49 -6.77 13.60
C ASP A 115 -6.18 -5.34 14.09
N HIS A 116 -6.67 -4.33 13.35
CA HIS A 116 -6.56 -2.92 13.70
C HIS A 116 -7.87 -2.35 14.26
N ALA A 117 -8.74 -3.20 14.80
CA ALA A 117 -10.06 -2.91 15.35
C ALA A 117 -11.10 -2.41 14.32
N ILE A 118 -10.75 -1.51 13.42
CA ILE A 118 -11.64 -0.97 12.36
C ILE A 118 -11.40 -1.61 10.99
N PHE A 119 -10.27 -2.27 10.81
CA PHE A 119 -9.96 -3.08 9.63
C PHE A 119 -9.00 -4.21 10.00
N LYS A 120 -8.96 -5.24 9.17
CA LYS A 120 -7.97 -6.33 9.24
C LYS A 120 -7.10 -6.32 8.02
N SER A 121 -5.82 -6.74 8.18
CA SER A 121 -4.83 -6.61 7.11
C SER A 121 -3.89 -7.79 7.03
N ILE A 122 -3.39 -8.03 5.80
CA ILE A 122 -2.21 -8.84 5.53
C ILE A 122 -1.15 -8.01 4.82
N TYR A 123 0.13 -8.33 5.06
CA TYR A 123 1.27 -7.60 4.53
C TYR A 123 2.25 -8.53 3.84
N PHE A 124 2.77 -8.11 2.69
CA PHE A 124 3.77 -8.85 1.91
C PHE A 124 4.59 -7.89 1.04
N PHE A 125 5.58 -8.41 0.32
CA PHE A 125 6.42 -7.60 -0.56
C PHE A 125 6.28 -8.04 -2.01
N ASP A 126 6.32 -7.06 -2.91
CA ASP A 126 6.44 -7.29 -4.35
C ASP A 126 7.89 -7.67 -4.74
N PRO A 127 8.18 -8.08 -6.01
CA PRO A 127 9.54 -8.41 -6.46
C PRO A 127 10.53 -7.26 -6.34
N ASN A 128 10.05 -6.03 -6.31
CA ASN A 128 10.87 -4.82 -6.21
C ASN A 128 11.25 -4.47 -4.77
N GLY A 129 10.57 -5.08 -3.78
CA GLY A 129 10.70 -4.80 -2.35
C GLY A 129 9.75 -3.72 -1.84
N HIS A 130 8.72 -3.35 -2.60
CA HIS A 130 7.65 -2.49 -2.09
C HIS A 130 6.74 -3.30 -1.18
N ARG A 131 6.46 -2.74 0.01
CA ARG A 131 5.53 -3.35 0.94
C ARG A 131 4.09 -3.08 0.48
N LEU A 132 3.31 -4.12 0.44
CA LEU A 132 1.90 -4.09 0.08
C LEU A 132 1.06 -4.55 1.27
N GLU A 133 -0.14 -4.01 1.35
CA GLU A 133 -1.15 -4.37 2.32
C GLU A 133 -2.46 -4.68 1.59
N LEU A 134 -3.16 -5.74 1.99
CA LEU A 134 -4.57 -5.91 1.66
C LEU A 134 -5.39 -5.67 2.92
N VAL A 135 -6.48 -4.91 2.77
CA VAL A 135 -7.30 -4.43 3.89
C VAL A 135 -8.77 -4.80 3.69
N ALA A 136 -9.38 -5.38 4.72
CA ALA A 136 -10.83 -5.55 4.82
C ALA A 136 -11.37 -4.71 5.99
N ASP A 137 -12.32 -3.80 5.70
CA ASP A 137 -12.99 -3.01 6.72
C ASP A 137 -13.87 -3.91 7.60
N VAL A 138 -13.75 -3.75 8.92
CA VAL A 138 -14.57 -4.42 9.93
C VAL A 138 -15.16 -3.43 10.94
N GLY A 139 -14.80 -2.15 10.84
CA GLY A 139 -15.30 -1.08 11.67
C GLY A 139 -16.76 -0.73 11.37
N THR A 140 -17.50 -0.34 12.40
CA THR A 140 -18.87 0.17 12.25
C THR A 140 -18.86 1.65 11.90
N PRO A 141 -19.94 2.20 11.30
CA PRO A 141 -20.08 3.63 11.07
C PRO A 141 -19.86 4.50 12.31
N ASP A 142 -20.30 4.01 13.47
CA ASP A 142 -20.14 4.73 14.74
C ASP A 142 -18.67 4.78 15.20
N MET A 143 -17.88 3.73 14.93
CA MET A 143 -16.44 3.72 15.20
C MET A 143 -15.71 4.77 14.35
N TYR A 144 -16.01 4.82 13.06
CA TYR A 144 -15.42 5.83 12.17
C TYR A 144 -15.84 7.26 12.54
N LYS A 145 -17.11 7.44 12.92
CA LYS A 145 -17.62 8.73 13.41
C LYS A 145 -16.88 9.18 14.66
N ALA A 146 -16.72 8.27 15.64
CA ALA A 146 -16.00 8.59 16.88
C ALA A 146 -14.53 8.99 16.62
N LEU A 147 -13.86 8.36 15.66
CA LEU A 147 -12.50 8.74 15.25
C LEU A 147 -12.47 10.09 14.54
N ASP A 148 -13.44 10.36 13.67
CA ASP A 148 -13.54 11.62 12.96
C ASP A 148 -13.74 12.80 13.91
N GLU A 149 -14.53 12.64 14.94
CA GLU A 149 -14.82 13.68 15.96
C GLU A 149 -13.57 14.10 16.76
N VAL A 150 -12.62 13.17 16.99
CA VAL A 150 -11.44 13.44 17.84
C VAL A 150 -10.13 13.63 17.06
N LYS A 151 -10.11 13.46 15.75
CA LYS A 151 -8.88 13.45 14.94
C LYS A 151 -8.01 14.69 15.09
N TRP A 152 -8.60 15.88 15.12
CA TRP A 152 -7.84 17.12 15.27
C TRP A 152 -7.27 17.29 16.68
N GLN A 153 -8.02 16.91 17.71
CA GLN A 153 -7.54 16.92 19.10
C GLN A 153 -6.39 15.94 19.30
N MET A 154 -6.49 14.75 18.70
CA MET A 154 -5.43 13.74 18.72
C MET A 154 -4.15 14.26 18.03
N LEU A 155 -4.29 14.91 16.88
CA LEU A 155 -3.16 15.49 16.15
C LEU A 155 -2.44 16.57 16.96
N GLU A 156 -3.19 17.46 17.61
CA GLU A 156 -2.64 18.53 18.46
C GLU A 156 -1.96 17.96 19.71
N GLU A 157 -2.54 16.95 20.36
CA GLU A 157 -1.93 16.31 21.53
C GLU A 157 -0.65 15.56 21.13
N TRP A 158 -0.67 14.80 20.03
CA TRP A 158 0.51 14.14 19.49
C TRP A 158 1.61 15.16 19.16
N ASN A 159 1.26 16.28 18.53
CA ASN A 159 2.26 17.30 18.19
C ASN A 159 2.99 17.85 19.43
N LYS A 160 2.29 17.98 20.55
CA LYS A 160 2.86 18.48 21.82
C LYS A 160 3.63 17.42 22.59
N THR A 161 3.14 16.20 22.64
CA THR A 161 3.61 15.18 23.59
C THR A 161 4.45 14.08 22.94
N LYS A 162 4.27 13.82 21.66
CA LYS A 162 4.81 12.64 20.94
C LYS A 162 4.47 11.31 21.64
N ARG A 163 3.31 11.27 22.31
CA ARG A 163 2.73 10.12 22.99
C ARG A 163 1.36 9.83 22.40
N ALA A 164 0.94 8.56 22.43
CA ALA A 164 -0.39 8.14 21.95
C ALA A 164 -1.49 8.88 22.72
N PRO A 165 -2.34 9.68 22.04
CA PRO A 165 -3.48 10.35 22.67
C PRO A 165 -4.51 9.34 23.14
N LYS A 166 -5.17 9.64 24.26
CA LYS A 166 -6.17 8.72 24.87
C LYS A 166 -7.59 8.84 24.29
N HIS A 167 -7.83 9.80 23.39
CA HIS A 167 -9.16 10.05 22.82
C HIS A 167 -9.75 8.84 22.07
N ALA A 168 -8.90 7.97 21.54
CA ALA A 168 -9.30 6.74 20.86
C ALA A 168 -8.77 5.47 21.56
N ALA A 169 -8.61 5.50 22.88
CA ALA A 169 -8.05 4.39 23.66
C ALA A 169 -8.82 3.08 23.49
N TRP A 170 -10.12 3.14 23.18
CA TRP A 170 -10.96 1.98 22.91
C TRP A 170 -10.49 1.14 21.69
N LEU A 171 -9.75 1.72 20.74
CA LEU A 171 -9.10 0.98 19.65
C LEU A 171 -8.03 0.05 20.22
N HIS A 172 -7.20 0.56 21.13
CA HIS A 172 -6.11 -0.18 21.74
C HIS A 172 -6.60 -1.28 22.67
N ASP A 173 -7.72 -1.06 23.37
CA ASP A 173 -8.32 -2.08 24.23
C ASP A 173 -8.75 -3.34 23.48
N LYS A 174 -9.05 -3.26 22.19
CA LYS A 174 -9.37 -4.41 21.35
C LYS A 174 -8.11 -5.09 20.80
N GLU A 175 -7.08 -4.34 20.42
CA GLU A 175 -5.81 -4.89 19.93
C GLU A 175 -5.07 -5.69 21.01
N PHE A 176 -5.12 -5.23 22.28
CA PHE A 176 -4.42 -5.89 23.39
C PHE A 176 -5.20 -7.04 24.03
N LYS A 177 -6.52 -7.08 23.92
CA LYS A 177 -7.35 -8.18 24.45
C LYS A 177 -7.31 -9.45 23.59
N ALA A 178 -6.77 -9.39 22.39
CA ALA A 178 -6.61 -10.55 21.52
C ALA A 178 -5.27 -11.30 21.73
N LEU A 179 -4.43 -10.84 22.67
CA LEU A 179 -3.12 -11.40 22.99
C LEU A 179 -3.06 -12.14 24.34
N ASP A 180 -4.16 -12.13 25.11
CA ASP A 180 -4.36 -12.94 26.31
C ASP A 180 -5.15 -14.22 25.97
#